data_bfd852ef18ba8d079052e789ae9bc1c0
#
_entry.id   bfd852ef18ba8d079052e789ae9bc1c0
#
_cell.length_a   1.000
_cell.length_b   1.000
_cell.length_c   1.000
_cell.angle_alpha   90.00
_cell.angle_beta   90.00
_cell.angle_gamma   90.00
#
_symmetry.space_group_name_H-M   'P 1'
#
loop_
_entity.id
_entity.type
_entity.pdbx_description
1 polymer ?
#
loop_
_entity_poly.entity_id
_entity_poly.type
_entity_poly.pdbx_seq_one_letter_code
_entity_poly.pdbx_strand_id
1 'polypeptide(L)'
;LFLLDSDVVKKICQYHLLHELAAALGCGLNAFAVLPQLKFQLRLADVAKAVQKLGSQEAVDQARELVAAAAEVQVVAEAANPILGLNRPDIDSGEATLFAALHDVDADSLISGDKRAFIALSEINGVAVVDVLWARLICLEEAMHLIVQSANFDHVSAKVRANLAVDTAIGIAFGRATANSPAMVIEALASYMSDLHARTSGKYVLP
;
A
#
# COMPACT_ATOMS: atom_id res chain seq x y z
N LEU A 1 -3.23 5.05 -13.18
CA LEU A 1 -2.87 5.78 -11.97
C LEU A 1 -3.07 4.87 -10.75
N PHE A 2 -2.02 4.66 -9.95
CA PHE A 2 -2.07 3.85 -8.72
C PHE A 2 -2.12 4.77 -7.50
N LEU A 3 -3.16 4.65 -6.70
CA LEU A 3 -3.26 5.37 -5.43
C LEU A 3 -2.43 4.63 -4.37
N LEU A 4 -1.60 5.35 -3.62
CA LEU A 4 -0.79 4.78 -2.54
C LEU A 4 -1.23 5.33 -1.19
N ASP A 5 -1.57 4.42 -0.28
CA ASP A 5 -1.75 4.76 1.12
C ASP A 5 -0.42 5.15 1.78
N SER A 6 -0.48 6.08 2.71
CA SER A 6 0.68 6.62 3.42
C SER A 6 1.49 5.56 4.17
N ASP A 7 0.83 4.54 4.73
CA ASP A 7 1.49 3.42 5.41
C ASP A 7 2.28 2.55 4.42
N VAL A 8 1.70 2.27 3.25
CA VAL A 8 2.41 1.55 2.17
C VAL A 8 3.61 2.35 1.69
N VAL A 9 3.45 3.65 1.41
CA VAL A 9 4.59 4.49 1.00
C VAL A 9 5.71 4.43 2.03
N LYS A 10 5.37 4.60 3.32
CA LYS A 10 6.34 4.51 4.40
C LYS A 10 7.07 3.18 4.40
N LYS A 11 6.36 2.05 4.37
CA LYS A 11 6.93 0.70 4.44
C LYS A 11 7.79 0.38 3.20
N ILE A 12 7.30 0.68 2.01
CA ILE A 12 8.03 0.44 0.76
C ILE A 12 9.33 1.25 0.71
N CYS A 13 9.31 2.54 1.13
CA CYS A 13 10.52 3.34 1.24
C CYS A 13 11.46 2.80 2.32
N GLN A 14 10.95 2.35 3.48
CA GLN A 14 11.77 1.75 4.54
C GLN A 14 12.44 0.42 4.10
N TYR A 15 11.81 -0.32 3.19
CA TYR A 15 12.42 -1.49 2.54
C TYR A 15 13.32 -1.11 1.36
N HIS A 16 13.37 0.17 0.96
CA HIS A 16 14.08 0.65 -0.24
C HIS A 16 13.59 -0.03 -1.54
N LEU A 17 12.29 -0.29 -1.64
CA LEU A 17 11.67 -1.05 -2.75
C LEU A 17 10.73 -0.20 -3.62
N LEU A 18 10.84 1.14 -3.58
CA LEU A 18 9.96 2.03 -4.35
C LEU A 18 10.06 1.79 -5.87
N HIS A 19 11.28 1.66 -6.37
CA HIS A 19 11.51 1.44 -7.81
C HIS A 19 11.13 0.03 -8.23
N GLU A 20 11.32 -0.97 -7.36
CA GLU A 20 10.88 -2.33 -7.59
C GLU A 20 9.35 -2.43 -7.64
N LEU A 21 8.63 -1.68 -6.80
CA LEU A 21 7.18 -1.58 -6.87
C LEU A 21 6.73 -0.96 -8.21
N ALA A 22 7.32 0.15 -8.62
CA ALA A 22 7.00 0.79 -9.89
C ALA A 22 7.26 -0.15 -11.08
N ALA A 23 8.40 -0.84 -11.07
CA ALA A 23 8.76 -1.84 -12.09
C ALA A 23 7.78 -3.03 -12.11
N ALA A 24 7.38 -3.54 -10.93
CA ALA A 24 6.43 -4.63 -10.80
C ALA A 24 5.04 -4.29 -11.36
N LEU A 25 4.65 -3.02 -11.26
CA LEU A 25 3.40 -2.49 -11.82
C LEU A 25 3.55 -2.03 -13.28
N GLY A 26 4.74 -2.15 -13.87
CA GLY A 26 5.02 -1.75 -15.25
C GLY A 26 4.91 -0.24 -15.48
N CYS A 27 5.19 0.59 -14.46
CA CYS A 27 4.98 2.04 -14.53
C CYS A 27 6.17 2.84 -13.99
N GLY A 28 6.14 4.16 -14.18
CA GLY A 28 7.06 5.10 -13.53
C GLY A 28 6.42 5.74 -12.28
N LEU A 29 7.22 6.47 -11.50
CA LEU A 29 6.75 7.13 -10.27
C LEU A 29 5.65 8.18 -10.52
N ASN A 30 5.58 8.75 -11.71
CA ASN A 30 4.53 9.67 -12.14
C ASN A 30 3.15 9.01 -12.36
N ALA A 31 3.09 7.67 -12.36
CA ALA A 31 1.83 6.92 -12.38
C ALA A 31 1.25 6.69 -10.97
N PHE A 32 1.93 7.14 -9.92
CA PHE A 32 1.40 7.10 -8.56
C PHE A 32 0.65 8.39 -8.21
N ALA A 33 -0.28 8.25 -7.26
CA ALA A 33 -0.90 9.39 -6.59
C ALA A 33 -0.92 9.14 -5.08
N VAL A 34 -0.66 10.20 -4.32
CA VAL A 34 -0.54 10.16 -2.85
C VAL A 34 -1.39 11.24 -2.21
N LEU A 35 -1.76 11.03 -0.96
CA LEU A 35 -2.49 12.05 -0.20
C LEU A 35 -1.61 13.31 0.01
N PRO A 36 -2.17 14.53 -0.11
CA PRO A 36 -1.42 15.79 0.04
C PRO A 36 -0.70 15.91 1.39
N GLN A 37 -1.23 15.28 2.45
CA GLN A 37 -0.64 15.29 3.79
C GLN A 37 0.57 14.36 3.94
N LEU A 38 0.88 13.47 2.99
CA LEU A 38 1.97 12.50 3.08
C LEU A 38 3.32 13.16 3.42
N LYS A 39 3.66 14.26 2.74
CA LYS A 39 4.91 15.02 2.98
C LYS A 39 5.06 15.52 4.42
N PHE A 40 3.93 15.86 5.06
CA PHE A 40 3.90 16.29 6.47
C PHE A 40 3.94 15.09 7.42
N GLN A 41 3.23 14.01 7.12
CA GLN A 41 3.24 12.78 7.91
C GLN A 41 4.64 12.15 7.96
N LEU A 42 5.38 12.17 6.85
CA LEU A 42 6.75 11.68 6.75
C LEU A 42 7.81 12.69 7.18
N ARG A 43 7.41 13.93 7.55
CA ARG A 43 8.31 15.01 7.99
C ARG A 43 9.38 15.39 6.96
N LEU A 44 9.09 15.30 5.66
CA LEU A 44 10.09 15.43 4.58
C LEU A 44 10.77 16.81 4.50
N ALA A 45 10.18 17.85 5.10
CA ALA A 45 10.80 19.18 5.17
C ALA A 45 11.99 19.25 6.16
N ASP A 46 12.06 18.35 7.13
CA ASP A 46 13.12 18.27 8.16
C ASP A 46 13.84 16.93 8.02
N VAL A 47 15.05 16.95 7.46
CA VAL A 47 15.83 15.73 7.16
C VAL A 47 16.03 14.85 8.39
N ALA A 48 16.38 15.44 9.53
CA ALA A 48 16.66 14.67 10.75
C ALA A 48 15.40 13.95 11.25
N LYS A 49 14.25 14.64 11.25
CA LYS A 49 12.98 14.04 11.64
C LYS A 49 12.48 13.02 10.61
N ALA A 50 12.72 13.26 9.32
CA ALA A 50 12.38 12.32 8.26
C ALA A 50 13.19 11.02 8.40
N VAL A 51 14.51 11.10 8.63
CA VAL A 51 15.37 9.95 8.89
C VAL A 51 14.91 9.20 10.15
N GLN A 52 14.60 9.91 11.23
CA GLN A 52 14.04 9.28 12.44
C GLN A 52 12.72 8.53 12.14
N LYS A 53 11.87 9.07 11.27
CA LYS A 53 10.57 8.49 10.90
C LYS A 53 10.69 7.31 9.94
N LEU A 54 11.62 7.39 8.98
CA LEU A 54 11.78 6.44 7.89
C LEU A 54 12.95 5.45 8.09
N GLY A 55 13.80 5.68 9.08
CA GLY A 55 14.88 4.77 9.48
C GLY A 55 16.21 4.98 8.75
N SER A 56 16.22 5.59 7.55
CA SER A 56 17.45 5.80 6.78
C SER A 56 17.35 7.02 5.85
N GLN A 57 18.50 7.55 5.42
CA GLN A 57 18.55 8.62 4.43
C GLN A 57 18.02 8.12 3.07
N GLU A 58 18.33 6.90 2.67
CA GLU A 58 17.86 6.29 1.43
C GLU A 58 16.32 6.23 1.37
N ALA A 59 15.67 5.85 2.48
CA ALA A 59 14.20 5.84 2.57
C ALA A 59 13.61 7.26 2.44
N VAL A 60 14.30 8.27 3.00
CA VAL A 60 13.90 9.68 2.86
C VAL A 60 14.03 10.14 1.40
N ASP A 61 15.12 9.77 0.74
CA ASP A 61 15.38 10.16 -0.66
C ASP A 61 14.33 9.54 -1.58
N GLN A 62 14.00 8.24 -1.43
CA GLN A 62 12.92 7.59 -2.17
C GLN A 62 11.55 8.24 -1.90
N ALA A 63 11.24 8.56 -0.64
CA ALA A 63 9.97 9.21 -0.31
C ALA A 63 9.86 10.63 -0.92
N ARG A 64 10.97 11.38 -0.98
CA ARG A 64 11.04 12.69 -1.64
C ARG A 64 10.90 12.57 -3.16
N GLU A 65 11.57 11.60 -3.76
CA GLU A 65 11.46 11.32 -5.18
C GLU A 65 10.01 10.97 -5.56
N LEU A 66 9.35 10.10 -4.79
CA LEU A 66 7.95 9.78 -5.00
C LEU A 66 7.07 11.03 -4.91
N VAL A 67 7.18 11.81 -3.83
CA VAL A 67 6.34 13.02 -3.63
C VAL A 67 6.58 14.08 -4.72
N ALA A 68 7.78 14.13 -5.29
CA ALA A 68 8.10 15.05 -6.38
C ALA A 68 7.52 14.60 -7.73
N ALA A 69 7.36 13.29 -7.95
CA ALA A 69 6.90 12.71 -9.22
C ALA A 69 5.41 12.39 -9.23
N ALA A 70 4.85 11.97 -8.10
CA ALA A 70 3.46 11.52 -7.96
C ALA A 70 2.46 12.67 -8.02
N ALA A 71 1.25 12.38 -8.51
CA ALA A 71 0.12 13.30 -8.40
C ALA A 71 -0.38 13.40 -6.96
N GLU A 72 -0.95 14.55 -6.58
CA GLU A 72 -1.70 14.65 -5.33
C GLU A 72 -3.15 14.19 -5.55
N VAL A 73 -3.63 13.29 -4.67
CA VAL A 73 -5.03 12.85 -4.68
C VAL A 73 -5.93 14.07 -4.42
N GLN A 74 -6.87 14.30 -5.33
CA GLN A 74 -7.85 15.38 -5.16
C GLN A 74 -8.88 14.98 -4.11
N VAL A 75 -9.11 15.87 -3.16
CA VAL A 75 -10.17 15.71 -2.16
C VAL A 75 -11.49 16.08 -2.82
N VAL A 76 -12.39 15.12 -2.97
CA VAL A 76 -13.74 15.36 -3.51
C VAL A 76 -14.64 15.88 -2.39
N ALA A 77 -15.51 16.83 -2.73
CA ALA A 77 -16.49 17.34 -1.76
C ALA A 77 -17.40 16.19 -1.28
N GLU A 78 -17.59 16.08 0.04
CA GLU A 78 -18.34 15.00 0.70
C GLU A 78 -19.74 14.79 0.10
N ALA A 79 -20.45 15.88 -0.21
CA ALA A 79 -21.79 15.83 -0.82
C ALA A 79 -21.80 15.26 -2.25
N ALA A 80 -20.67 15.19 -2.91
CA ALA A 80 -20.54 14.70 -4.27
C ALA A 80 -20.02 13.24 -4.33
N ASN A 81 -19.52 12.71 -3.20
CA ASN A 81 -18.94 11.37 -3.17
C ASN A 81 -19.70 10.42 -2.23
N PRO A 82 -20.35 9.39 -2.75
CA PRO A 82 -21.13 8.47 -1.95
C PRO A 82 -20.28 7.66 -0.95
N ILE A 83 -19.00 7.44 -1.20
CA ILE A 83 -18.10 6.73 -0.28
C ILE A 83 -17.84 7.57 0.98
N LEU A 84 -17.57 8.88 0.82
CA LEU A 84 -17.41 9.80 1.95
C LEU A 84 -18.69 9.92 2.77
N GLY A 85 -19.85 9.88 2.09
CA GLY A 85 -21.17 9.92 2.73
C GLY A 85 -21.52 8.70 3.59
N LEU A 86 -20.78 7.58 3.49
CA LEU A 86 -20.99 6.41 4.34
C LEU A 86 -20.60 6.65 5.80
N ASN A 87 -19.70 7.61 6.07
CA ASN A 87 -19.28 8.06 7.40
C ASN A 87 -19.01 6.91 8.40
N ARG A 88 -18.17 5.97 8.02
CA ARG A 88 -17.83 4.79 8.82
C ARG A 88 -16.78 5.15 9.87
N PRO A 89 -17.04 4.92 11.17
CA PRO A 89 -16.08 5.25 12.24
C PRO A 89 -14.85 4.34 12.27
N ASP A 90 -14.92 3.19 11.62
CA ASP A 90 -13.89 2.16 11.50
C ASP A 90 -13.01 2.32 10.24
N ILE A 91 -13.29 3.34 9.43
CA ILE A 91 -12.48 3.76 8.27
C ILE A 91 -12.03 5.20 8.55
N ASP A 92 -10.73 5.45 8.60
CA ASP A 92 -10.23 6.80 8.87
C ASP A 92 -10.44 7.75 7.68
N SER A 93 -10.26 9.05 7.91
CA SER A 93 -10.50 10.07 6.87
C SER A 93 -9.55 9.94 5.68
N GLY A 94 -8.32 9.46 5.88
CA GLY A 94 -7.37 9.22 4.79
C GLY A 94 -7.79 8.04 3.92
N GLU A 95 -8.18 6.94 4.55
CA GLU A 95 -8.71 5.74 3.88
C GLU A 95 -10.01 6.05 3.12
N ALA A 96 -10.95 6.75 3.77
CA ALA A 96 -12.19 7.17 3.13
C ALA A 96 -11.91 8.05 1.89
N THR A 97 -10.93 8.97 1.98
CA THR A 97 -10.52 9.80 0.85
C THR A 97 -9.93 8.96 -0.29
N LEU A 98 -9.10 7.95 0.02
CA LEU A 98 -8.52 7.07 -0.99
C LEU A 98 -9.57 6.18 -1.66
N PHE A 99 -10.51 5.60 -0.89
CA PHE A 99 -11.63 4.85 -1.46
C PHE A 99 -12.52 5.73 -2.34
N ALA A 100 -12.78 6.97 -1.90
CA ALA A 100 -13.54 7.94 -2.66
C ALA A 100 -12.83 8.31 -3.97
N ALA A 101 -11.53 8.58 -3.90
CA ALA A 101 -10.72 8.87 -5.08
C ALA A 101 -10.67 7.68 -6.05
N LEU A 102 -10.57 6.45 -5.54
CA LEU A 102 -10.62 5.24 -6.38
C LEU A 102 -11.95 5.10 -7.12
N HIS A 103 -13.04 5.56 -6.52
CA HIS A 103 -14.37 5.55 -7.16
C HIS A 103 -14.49 6.63 -8.24
N ASP A 104 -14.06 7.86 -7.94
CA ASP A 104 -14.29 9.04 -8.79
C ASP A 104 -13.28 9.18 -9.93
N VAL A 105 -12.06 8.72 -9.72
CA VAL A 105 -11.00 8.78 -10.72
C VAL A 105 -10.94 7.42 -11.42
N ASP A 106 -10.66 7.43 -12.71
CA ASP A 106 -10.34 6.19 -13.46
C ASP A 106 -8.92 5.73 -13.08
N ALA A 107 -8.75 5.48 -11.75
CA ALA A 107 -7.52 4.96 -11.19
C ALA A 107 -7.48 3.44 -11.36
N ASP A 108 -6.30 2.90 -11.68
CA ASP A 108 -6.14 1.46 -11.88
C ASP A 108 -6.36 0.69 -10.57
N SER A 109 -5.72 1.13 -9.48
CA SER A 109 -5.82 0.45 -8.19
C SER A 109 -5.47 1.36 -7.02
N LEU A 110 -5.88 0.94 -5.82
CA LEU A 110 -5.43 1.47 -4.54
C LEU A 110 -4.59 0.41 -3.83
N ILE A 111 -3.36 0.77 -3.46
CA ILE A 111 -2.48 -0.07 -2.67
C ILE A 111 -2.51 0.42 -1.22
N SER A 112 -3.03 -0.41 -0.30
CA SER A 112 -3.12 -0.08 1.12
C SER A 112 -2.57 -1.21 2.01
N GLY A 113 -1.95 -0.81 3.13
CA GLY A 113 -1.46 -1.72 4.16
C GLY A 113 -2.47 -1.98 5.28
N ASP A 114 -3.54 -1.22 5.37
CA ASP A 114 -4.53 -1.37 6.44
C ASP A 114 -5.64 -2.37 6.08
N LYS A 115 -5.42 -3.62 6.48
CA LYS A 115 -6.42 -4.68 6.32
C LYS A 115 -7.70 -4.45 7.12
N ARG A 116 -7.65 -3.65 8.21
CA ARG A 116 -8.84 -3.34 9.01
C ARG A 116 -9.79 -2.47 8.19
N ALA A 117 -9.26 -1.51 7.42
CA ALA A 117 -10.07 -0.72 6.50
C ALA A 117 -10.74 -1.58 5.44
N PHE A 118 -10.05 -2.59 4.88
CA PHE A 118 -10.65 -3.54 3.94
C PHE A 118 -11.75 -4.38 4.61
N ILE A 119 -11.53 -4.87 5.84
CA ILE A 119 -12.54 -5.61 6.59
C ILE A 119 -13.75 -4.73 6.87
N ALA A 120 -13.54 -3.49 7.33
CA ALA A 120 -14.62 -2.53 7.57
C ALA A 120 -15.41 -2.21 6.29
N LEU A 121 -14.70 -2.04 5.15
CA LEU A 121 -15.33 -1.87 3.84
C LEU A 121 -16.17 -3.08 3.44
N SER A 122 -15.75 -4.31 3.80
CA SER A 122 -16.46 -5.54 3.46
C SER A 122 -17.79 -5.71 4.21
N GLU A 123 -17.96 -5.03 5.35
CA GLU A 123 -19.20 -5.03 6.12
C GLU A 123 -20.29 -4.16 5.47
N ILE A 124 -19.92 -3.30 4.53
CA ILE A 124 -20.86 -2.49 3.76
C ILE A 124 -21.47 -3.37 2.65
N ASN A 125 -22.76 -3.66 2.77
CA ASN A 125 -23.45 -4.53 1.84
C ASN A 125 -24.54 -3.77 1.04
N GLY A 126 -24.74 -4.17 -0.23
CA GLY A 126 -25.79 -3.61 -1.09
C GLY A 126 -25.52 -2.18 -1.55
N VAL A 127 -24.27 -1.73 -1.50
CA VAL A 127 -23.84 -0.41 -1.96
C VAL A 127 -22.98 -0.60 -3.21
N ALA A 128 -23.57 -0.45 -4.37
CA ALA A 128 -22.94 -0.75 -5.67
C ALA A 128 -21.58 -0.03 -5.85
N VAL A 129 -21.45 1.20 -5.35
CA VAL A 129 -20.17 1.95 -5.43
C VAL A 129 -19.04 1.32 -4.61
N VAL A 130 -19.35 0.56 -3.57
CA VAL A 130 -18.38 -0.20 -2.78
C VAL A 130 -18.03 -1.50 -3.48
N ASP A 131 -19.03 -2.16 -4.06
CA ASP A 131 -18.85 -3.47 -4.69
C ASP A 131 -17.87 -3.42 -5.88
N VAL A 132 -17.84 -2.32 -6.62
CA VAL A 132 -16.93 -2.14 -7.77
C VAL A 132 -15.49 -1.84 -7.37
N LEU A 133 -15.21 -1.45 -6.11
CA LEU A 133 -13.84 -1.15 -5.67
C LEU A 133 -12.98 -2.40 -5.53
N TRP A 134 -13.59 -3.53 -5.17
CA TRP A 134 -12.86 -4.75 -4.77
C TRP A 134 -11.90 -5.27 -5.82
N ALA A 135 -12.22 -5.14 -7.10
CA ALA A 135 -11.36 -5.54 -8.21
C ALA A 135 -10.09 -4.66 -8.37
N ARG A 136 -10.01 -3.55 -7.64
CA ARG A 136 -8.94 -2.55 -7.75
C ARG A 136 -8.20 -2.31 -6.43
N LEU A 137 -8.48 -3.13 -5.40
CA LEU A 137 -7.81 -3.05 -4.10
C LEU A 137 -6.64 -4.04 -4.07
N ILE A 138 -5.47 -3.55 -3.72
CA ILE A 138 -4.22 -4.31 -3.58
C ILE A 138 -3.73 -4.15 -2.14
N CYS A 139 -3.54 -5.24 -1.41
CA CYS A 139 -2.93 -5.17 -0.08
C CYS A 139 -1.39 -5.11 -0.17
N LEU A 140 -0.73 -4.76 0.95
CA LEU A 140 0.73 -4.70 1.00
C LEU A 140 1.38 -6.04 0.63
N GLU A 141 0.82 -7.16 1.07
CA GLU A 141 1.34 -8.49 0.78
C GLU A 141 1.24 -8.83 -0.71
N GLU A 142 0.18 -8.39 -1.38
CA GLU A 142 0.04 -8.53 -2.83
C GLU A 142 1.07 -7.66 -3.56
N ALA A 143 1.26 -6.41 -3.15
CA ALA A 143 2.30 -5.55 -3.70
C ALA A 143 3.70 -6.18 -3.55
N MET A 144 4.00 -6.76 -2.38
CA MET A 144 5.25 -7.50 -2.15
C MET A 144 5.34 -8.77 -2.98
N HIS A 145 4.23 -9.47 -3.20
CA HIS A 145 4.17 -10.64 -4.07
C HIS A 145 4.52 -10.29 -5.53
N LEU A 146 3.96 -9.19 -6.06
CA LEU A 146 4.29 -8.67 -7.38
C LEU A 146 5.78 -8.29 -7.51
N ILE A 147 6.34 -7.63 -6.48
CA ILE A 147 7.77 -7.29 -6.45
C ILE A 147 8.63 -8.57 -6.50
N VAL A 148 8.30 -9.59 -5.69
CA VAL A 148 9.06 -10.85 -5.65
C VAL A 148 9.00 -11.60 -6.99
N GLN A 149 7.89 -11.52 -7.72
CA GLN A 149 7.74 -12.16 -9.01
C GLN A 149 8.50 -11.45 -10.14
N SER A 150 8.68 -10.13 -10.05
CA SER A 150 9.22 -9.31 -11.14
C SER A 150 10.69 -8.92 -10.96
N ALA A 151 11.18 -8.85 -9.71
CA ALA A 151 12.53 -8.38 -9.39
C ALA A 151 13.48 -9.54 -9.05
N ASN A 152 14.79 -9.22 -8.94
CA ASN A 152 15.76 -10.17 -8.43
C ASN A 152 15.46 -10.50 -6.96
N PHE A 153 15.12 -11.74 -6.68
CA PHE A 153 14.71 -12.20 -5.36
C PHE A 153 15.77 -11.97 -4.28
N ASP A 154 17.04 -12.28 -4.56
CA ASP A 154 18.11 -12.15 -3.56
C ASP A 154 18.28 -10.68 -3.14
N HIS A 155 18.16 -9.76 -4.09
CA HIS A 155 18.19 -8.33 -3.84
C HIS A 155 17.00 -7.89 -2.97
N VAL A 156 15.78 -8.29 -3.31
CA VAL A 156 14.56 -7.97 -2.53
C VAL A 156 14.66 -8.58 -1.13
N SER A 157 15.05 -9.85 -1.03
CA SER A 157 15.20 -10.56 0.24
C SER A 157 16.22 -9.88 1.15
N ALA A 158 17.37 -9.45 0.61
CA ALA A 158 18.38 -8.74 1.38
C ALA A 158 17.84 -7.42 1.94
N LYS A 159 17.13 -6.61 1.13
CA LYS A 159 16.52 -5.34 1.54
C LYS A 159 15.48 -5.52 2.64
N VAL A 160 14.55 -6.45 2.46
CA VAL A 160 13.51 -6.74 3.46
C VAL A 160 14.12 -7.23 4.75
N ARG A 161 15.07 -8.15 4.69
CA ARG A 161 15.71 -8.74 5.87
C ARG A 161 16.63 -7.78 6.63
N ALA A 162 17.17 -6.77 5.97
CA ALA A 162 17.86 -5.67 6.65
C ALA A 162 16.91 -4.80 7.50
N ASN A 163 15.60 -4.86 7.25
CA ASN A 163 14.59 -3.98 7.84
C ASN A 163 13.37 -4.76 8.40
N LEU A 164 13.59 -5.91 9.05
CA LEU A 164 12.53 -6.82 9.52
C LEU A 164 11.52 -6.21 10.49
N ALA A 165 11.86 -5.09 11.13
CA ALA A 165 10.98 -4.42 12.08
C ALA A 165 9.92 -3.53 11.39
N VAL A 166 10.00 -3.31 10.08
CA VAL A 166 9.09 -2.44 9.33
C VAL A 166 7.68 -3.00 9.31
N ASP A 167 7.56 -4.30 9.00
CA ASP A 167 6.28 -4.99 9.02
C ASP A 167 6.45 -6.44 9.49
N THR A 168 5.59 -6.84 10.43
CA THR A 168 5.70 -8.17 11.07
C THR A 168 5.38 -9.30 10.08
N ALA A 169 4.33 -9.16 9.28
CA ALA A 169 3.90 -10.22 8.35
C ALA A 169 4.92 -10.40 7.23
N ILE A 170 5.38 -9.30 6.64
CA ILE A 170 6.43 -9.32 5.62
C ILE A 170 7.74 -9.89 6.20
N GLY A 171 8.14 -9.45 7.39
CA GLY A 171 9.35 -9.96 8.06
C GLY A 171 9.28 -11.47 8.33
N ILE A 172 8.11 -12.02 8.67
CA ILE A 172 7.89 -13.46 8.83
C ILE A 172 7.97 -14.17 7.48
N ALA A 173 7.32 -13.63 6.45
CA ALA A 173 7.32 -14.21 5.11
C ALA A 173 8.75 -14.36 4.54
N PHE A 174 9.63 -13.36 4.76
CA PHE A 174 11.02 -13.41 4.29
C PHE A 174 11.99 -14.16 5.21
N GLY A 175 11.51 -14.58 6.40
CA GLY A 175 12.28 -15.37 7.37
C GLY A 175 13.14 -14.52 8.31
N ARG A 176 12.75 -14.49 9.59
CA ARG A 176 13.42 -13.68 10.63
C ARG A 176 14.78 -14.21 11.03
N ALA A 177 14.89 -15.51 11.27
CA ALA A 177 16.15 -16.14 11.70
C ALA A 177 17.03 -16.50 10.49
N THR A 178 16.45 -17.22 9.53
CA THR A 178 17.08 -17.62 8.28
C THR A 178 16.26 -17.13 7.10
N ALA A 179 16.92 -16.87 5.97
CA ALA A 179 16.22 -16.47 4.75
C ALA A 179 15.33 -17.61 4.25
N ASN A 180 14.08 -17.29 3.94
CA ASN A 180 13.20 -18.19 3.24
C ASN A 180 13.53 -18.23 1.74
N SER A 181 13.25 -19.36 1.08
CA SER A 181 13.37 -19.48 -0.37
C SER A 181 12.29 -18.65 -1.08
N PRO A 182 12.48 -18.33 -2.38
CA PRO A 182 11.44 -17.63 -3.17
C PRO A 182 10.07 -18.30 -3.08
N ALA A 183 10.02 -19.62 -3.19
CA ALA A 183 8.78 -20.37 -3.11
C ALA A 183 8.08 -20.24 -1.74
N MET A 184 8.85 -20.30 -0.64
CA MET A 184 8.31 -20.12 0.71
C MET A 184 7.79 -18.70 0.93
N VAL A 185 8.47 -17.69 0.39
CA VAL A 185 8.01 -16.29 0.49
C VAL A 185 6.69 -16.10 -0.26
N ILE A 186 6.60 -16.59 -1.49
CA ILE A 186 5.38 -16.52 -2.31
C ILE A 186 4.22 -17.23 -1.60
N GLU A 187 4.44 -18.43 -1.07
CA GLU A 187 3.44 -19.19 -0.32
C GLU A 187 2.96 -18.44 0.93
N ALA A 188 3.89 -17.86 1.69
CA ALA A 188 3.55 -17.09 2.87
C ALA A 188 2.72 -15.83 2.53
N LEU A 189 3.13 -15.08 1.49
CA LEU A 189 2.38 -13.90 1.03
C LEU A 189 0.98 -14.31 0.54
N ALA A 190 0.87 -15.38 -0.24
CA ALA A 190 -0.41 -15.92 -0.70
C ALA A 190 -1.32 -16.34 0.46
N SER A 191 -0.76 -16.92 1.53
CA SER A 191 -1.50 -17.26 2.75
C SER A 191 -2.10 -16.03 3.42
N TYR A 192 -1.35 -14.91 3.52
CA TYR A 192 -1.88 -13.66 4.07
C TYR A 192 -2.98 -13.04 3.21
N MET A 193 -2.86 -13.11 1.89
CA MET A 193 -3.91 -12.66 0.96
C MET A 193 -5.17 -13.54 1.09
N SER A 194 -5.00 -14.85 1.23
CA SER A 194 -6.10 -15.80 1.45
C SER A 194 -6.82 -15.55 2.79
N ASP A 195 -6.09 -15.19 3.86
CA ASP A 195 -6.69 -14.79 5.14
C ASP A 195 -7.53 -13.51 4.95
N LEU A 196 -7.00 -12.51 4.24
CA LEU A 196 -7.75 -11.28 3.94
C LEU A 196 -9.01 -11.57 3.12
N HIS A 197 -8.91 -12.41 2.08
CA HIS A 197 -10.06 -12.87 1.29
C HIS A 197 -11.14 -13.51 2.18
N ALA A 198 -10.75 -14.42 3.07
CA ALA A 198 -11.68 -15.07 4.00
C ALA A 198 -12.33 -14.05 4.96
N ARG A 199 -11.55 -13.14 5.54
CA ARG A 199 -12.01 -12.12 6.49
C ARG A 199 -12.89 -11.04 5.86
N THR A 200 -12.79 -10.85 4.56
CA THR A 200 -13.66 -9.95 3.79
C THR A 200 -14.85 -10.67 3.15
N SER A 201 -15.17 -11.89 3.64
CA SER A 201 -16.26 -12.72 3.11
C SER A 201 -16.17 -12.98 1.60
N GLY A 202 -14.94 -13.14 1.11
CA GLY A 202 -14.67 -13.40 -0.31
C GLY A 202 -14.65 -12.17 -1.21
N LYS A 203 -14.80 -10.95 -0.67
CA LYS A 203 -14.84 -9.72 -1.47
C LYS A 203 -13.45 -9.30 -1.98
N TYR A 204 -12.40 -9.48 -1.16
CA TYR A 204 -11.03 -9.22 -1.63
C TYR A 204 -10.69 -10.20 -2.76
N VAL A 205 -10.31 -9.67 -3.92
CA VAL A 205 -9.98 -10.48 -5.10
C VAL A 205 -8.53 -10.95 -5.00
N LEU A 206 -8.31 -12.26 -5.08
CA LEU A 206 -6.97 -12.84 -5.12
C LEU A 206 -6.36 -12.66 -6.52
N PRO A 207 -5.03 -12.38 -6.62
CA PRO A 207 -4.34 -12.21 -7.90
C PRO A 207 -4.24 -13.51 -8.72
#